data_ef7f30691ec312421dd981a7d724b796
#
_entry.id   ef7f30691ec312421dd981a7d724b796
#
_cell.length_a   1.000
_cell.length_b   1.000
_cell.length_c   1.000
_cell.angle_alpha   90.00
_cell.angle_beta   90.00
_cell.angle_gamma   90.00
#
_symmetry.space_group_name_H-M   'P 1'
#
loop_
_entity.id
_entity.type
_entity.pdbx_description
1 polymer ?
#
loop_
_entity_poly.entity_id
_entity_poly.type
_entity_poly.pdbx_seq_one_letter_code
_entity_poly.pdbx_strand_id
1 'polypeptide(L)'
;MPKYLPNTRFSDCWGSAGEVTFYHRNGECFWRKRACPVFPGTLLQMEHQSVHLRALDAWRKVPHDVQLQWNEFAKDVVSHRPPFDGSSRVTGHNLFVSAYHGFAQLGMERVPEPREFEDFPVFDASSASAEVLDGGMMRMSLRIKLGD
;
A
#
# COMPACT_ATOMS: atom_id res chain seq x y z
N MET A 1 -0.24 15.41 -28.45
CA MET A 1 0.21 16.03 -27.18
C MET A 1 1.25 17.09 -27.53
N PRO A 2 1.13 18.31 -27.03
CA PRO A 2 2.13 19.33 -27.32
C PRO A 2 3.45 19.03 -26.61
N LYS A 3 4.53 19.14 -27.35
CA LYS A 3 5.91 18.94 -26.91
C LYS A 3 6.46 20.26 -26.39
N TYR A 4 7.11 20.24 -25.24
CA TYR A 4 7.81 21.39 -24.71
C TYR A 4 9.25 21.40 -25.24
N LEU A 5 9.67 22.52 -25.82
CA LEU A 5 11.06 22.73 -26.23
C LEU A 5 11.74 23.58 -25.16
N PRO A 6 12.82 23.10 -24.51
CA PRO A 6 13.59 23.87 -23.57
C PRO A 6 14.11 25.16 -24.21
N ASN A 7 14.16 26.23 -23.43
CA ASN A 7 14.75 27.50 -23.86
C ASN A 7 15.86 27.92 -22.87
N THR A 8 16.50 29.04 -23.14
CA THR A 8 17.63 29.54 -22.33
C THR A 8 17.28 29.83 -20.86
N ARG A 9 16.00 29.98 -20.51
CA ARG A 9 15.55 30.23 -19.13
C ARG A 9 15.13 28.94 -18.40
N PHE A 10 14.70 27.92 -19.16
CA PHE A 10 14.20 26.67 -18.61
C PHE A 10 14.80 25.52 -19.40
N SER A 11 15.89 24.96 -18.87
CA SER A 11 16.54 23.79 -19.47
C SER A 11 15.72 22.52 -19.30
N ASP A 12 14.93 22.45 -18.23
CA ASP A 12 14.10 21.30 -17.90
C ASP A 12 12.90 21.71 -17.04
N CYS A 13 11.76 21.06 -17.24
CA CYS A 13 10.53 21.30 -16.47
C CYS A 13 9.86 19.98 -16.15
N TRP A 14 9.55 19.76 -14.89
CA TRP A 14 8.76 18.62 -14.42
C TRP A 14 7.86 19.03 -13.25
N GLY A 15 6.74 18.32 -13.06
CA GLY A 15 5.78 18.64 -12.02
C GLY A 15 4.59 19.46 -12.51
N SER A 16 3.83 20.04 -11.60
CA SER A 16 2.61 20.80 -11.92
C SER A 16 2.75 22.25 -11.50
N ALA A 17 2.40 23.15 -12.42
CA ALA A 17 2.35 24.59 -12.19
C ALA A 17 1.00 25.12 -12.70
N GLY A 18 0.16 25.63 -11.77
CA GLY A 18 -1.17 26.10 -12.11
C GLY A 18 -2.04 25.02 -12.78
N GLU A 19 -2.54 25.31 -13.97
CA GLU A 19 -3.38 24.40 -14.75
C GLU A 19 -2.60 23.42 -15.64
N VAL A 20 -1.27 23.40 -15.56
CA VAL A 20 -0.42 22.63 -16.46
C VAL A 20 0.42 21.63 -15.65
N THR A 21 0.57 20.41 -16.19
CA THR A 21 1.49 19.39 -15.69
C THR A 21 2.52 19.09 -16.77
N PHE A 22 3.81 19.21 -16.41
CA PHE A 22 4.96 18.84 -17.22
C PHE A 22 5.44 17.46 -16.84
N TYR A 23 5.83 16.66 -17.81
CA TYR A 23 6.34 15.31 -17.59
C TYR A 23 7.28 14.89 -18.71
N HIS A 24 8.17 13.94 -18.41
CA HIS A 24 9.08 13.36 -19.38
C HIS A 24 8.55 12.01 -19.88
N ARG A 25 8.77 11.77 -21.16
CA ARG A 25 8.55 10.46 -21.76
C ARG A 25 9.61 10.24 -22.84
N ASN A 26 10.37 9.15 -22.72
CA ASN A 26 11.46 8.79 -23.65
C ASN A 26 12.50 9.91 -23.82
N GLY A 27 12.85 10.61 -22.73
CA GLY A 27 13.81 11.71 -22.77
C GLY A 27 13.30 13.05 -23.33
N GLU A 28 12.01 13.12 -23.70
CA GLU A 28 11.39 14.33 -24.20
C GLU A 28 10.42 14.94 -23.20
N CYS A 29 10.38 16.29 -23.14
CA CYS A 29 9.45 17.02 -22.26
C CYS A 29 8.11 17.22 -22.93
N PHE A 30 7.04 16.93 -22.22
CA PHE A 30 5.67 17.15 -22.64
C PHE A 30 4.90 17.93 -21.58
N TRP A 31 3.85 18.58 -22.00
CA TRP A 31 2.90 19.19 -21.08
C TRP A 31 1.46 18.78 -21.42
N ARG A 32 0.62 18.80 -20.41
CA ARG A 32 -0.82 18.56 -20.54
C ARG A 32 -1.59 19.48 -19.60
N LYS A 33 -2.84 19.74 -19.90
CA LYS A 33 -3.74 20.38 -18.93
C LYS A 33 -3.83 19.48 -17.69
N ARG A 34 -3.72 20.09 -16.51
CA ARG A 34 -3.88 19.39 -15.24
C ARG A 34 -5.29 18.80 -15.16
N ALA A 35 -5.39 17.51 -15.01
CA ALA A 35 -6.64 16.84 -14.68
C ALA A 35 -6.89 17.00 -13.18
N CYS A 36 -8.02 17.59 -12.81
CA CYS A 36 -8.52 17.54 -11.45
C CYS A 36 -9.50 16.36 -11.38
N PRO A 37 -9.11 15.22 -10.78
CA PRO A 37 -10.04 14.10 -10.64
C PRO A 37 -11.20 14.53 -9.74
N VAL A 38 -12.41 14.31 -10.23
CA VAL A 38 -13.62 14.46 -9.42
C VAL A 38 -13.80 13.18 -8.62
N PHE A 39 -13.98 13.33 -7.32
CA PHE A 39 -14.29 12.19 -6.44
C PHE A 39 -15.73 11.72 -6.72
N PRO A 40 -15.93 10.53 -7.30
CA PRO A 40 -17.28 10.09 -7.71
C PRO A 40 -18.15 9.69 -6.51
N GLY A 41 -17.58 9.57 -5.30
CA GLY A 41 -18.32 9.29 -4.07
C GLY A 41 -19.07 7.98 -4.06
N THR A 42 -18.54 6.94 -4.72
CA THR A 42 -19.15 5.61 -4.66
C THR A 42 -19.13 5.07 -3.24
N LEU A 43 -20.11 4.24 -2.87
CA LEU A 43 -20.20 3.64 -1.54
C LEU A 43 -18.90 2.94 -1.13
N LEU A 44 -18.30 2.17 -2.04
CA LEU A 44 -17.04 1.47 -1.80
C LEU A 44 -15.87 2.43 -1.55
N GLN A 45 -15.80 3.53 -2.31
CA GLN A 45 -14.77 4.55 -2.09
C GLN A 45 -14.94 5.26 -0.75
N MET A 46 -16.18 5.57 -0.35
CA MET A 46 -16.46 6.19 0.94
C MET A 46 -16.12 5.23 2.09
N GLU A 47 -16.39 3.94 1.94
CA GLU A 47 -16.03 2.92 2.90
C GLU A 47 -14.50 2.84 3.07
N HIS A 48 -13.75 2.67 1.97
CA HIS A 48 -12.28 2.67 2.01
C HIS A 48 -11.70 3.94 2.61
N GLN A 49 -12.26 5.10 2.27
CA GLN A 49 -11.84 6.37 2.85
C GLN A 49 -12.10 6.41 4.35
N SER A 50 -13.25 5.91 4.83
CA SER A 50 -13.57 5.86 6.25
C SER A 50 -12.62 4.96 7.03
N VAL A 51 -12.26 3.78 6.47
CA VAL A 51 -11.26 2.88 7.05
C VAL A 51 -9.89 3.57 7.13
N HIS A 52 -9.50 4.28 6.06
CA HIS A 52 -8.24 5.01 6.04
C HIS A 52 -8.16 6.10 7.11
N LEU A 53 -9.21 6.89 7.25
CA LEU A 53 -9.29 7.94 8.29
C LEU A 53 -9.22 7.34 9.70
N ARG A 54 -9.91 6.22 9.95
CA ARG A 54 -9.80 5.49 11.22
C ARG A 54 -8.39 4.98 11.48
N ALA A 55 -7.70 4.47 10.44
CA ALA A 55 -6.31 4.03 10.55
C ALA A 55 -5.38 5.17 10.97
N LEU A 56 -5.53 6.35 10.35
CA LEU A 56 -4.75 7.55 10.70
C LEU A 56 -5.02 8.02 12.13
N ASP A 57 -6.28 8.00 12.57
CA ASP A 57 -6.65 8.36 13.94
C ASP A 57 -6.13 7.34 14.96
N ALA A 58 -6.20 6.04 14.61
CA ALA A 58 -5.63 4.97 15.43
C ALA A 58 -4.11 5.16 15.60
N TRP A 59 -3.36 5.44 14.51
CA TRP A 59 -1.92 5.70 14.57
C TRP A 59 -1.56 6.85 15.51
N ARG A 60 -2.34 7.92 15.52
CA ARG A 60 -2.11 9.07 16.42
C ARG A 60 -2.25 8.71 17.89
N LYS A 61 -3.06 7.69 18.20
CA LYS A 61 -3.31 7.20 19.56
C LYS A 61 -2.33 6.13 20.01
N VAL A 62 -1.55 5.56 19.08
CA VAL A 62 -0.52 4.56 19.39
C VAL A 62 0.57 5.20 20.25
N PRO A 63 0.97 4.60 21.39
CA PRO A 63 2.07 5.06 22.22
C PRO A 63 3.38 5.18 21.42
N HIS A 64 4.23 6.12 21.79
CA HIS A 64 5.46 6.41 21.04
C HIS A 64 6.42 5.23 20.98
N ASP A 65 6.52 4.47 22.06
CA ASP A 65 7.34 3.24 22.13
C ASP A 65 6.88 2.17 21.15
N VAL A 66 5.56 2.01 20.98
CA VAL A 66 4.98 1.10 19.97
C VAL A 66 5.17 1.63 18.56
N GLN A 67 5.10 2.96 18.34
CA GLN A 67 5.45 3.55 17.03
C GLN A 67 6.92 3.28 16.67
N LEU A 68 7.84 3.31 17.63
CA LEU A 68 9.24 2.95 17.40
C LEU A 68 9.39 1.47 17.04
N GLN A 69 8.62 0.56 17.65
CA GLN A 69 8.60 -0.86 17.28
C GLN A 69 8.12 -1.05 15.83
N TRP A 70 7.08 -0.33 15.40
CA TRP A 70 6.62 -0.36 14.01
C TRP A 70 7.68 0.16 13.04
N ASN A 71 8.43 1.20 13.42
CA ASN A 71 9.53 1.71 12.60
C ASN A 71 10.69 0.71 12.50
N GLU A 72 10.99 -0.01 13.58
CA GLU A 72 12.01 -1.06 13.58
C GLU A 72 11.58 -2.22 12.69
N PHE A 73 10.38 -2.74 12.88
CA PHE A 73 9.81 -3.81 12.08
C PHE A 73 9.74 -3.47 10.59
N ALA A 74 9.49 -2.20 10.26
CA ALA A 74 9.43 -1.74 8.86
C ALA A 74 10.79 -1.75 8.15
N LYS A 75 11.91 -1.79 8.86
CA LYS A 75 13.26 -1.83 8.25
C LYS A 75 13.48 -3.09 7.41
N ASP A 76 12.86 -4.19 7.79
CA ASP A 76 12.99 -5.48 7.10
C ASP A 76 11.99 -5.63 5.95
N VAL A 77 10.99 -4.74 5.87
CA VAL A 77 9.95 -4.79 4.85
C VAL A 77 10.33 -4.00 3.61
N VAL A 78 10.48 -4.71 2.50
CA VAL A 78 10.76 -4.09 1.19
C VAL A 78 9.50 -3.45 0.62
N SER A 79 9.65 -2.25 0.07
CA SER A 79 8.55 -1.57 -0.61
C SER A 79 8.19 -2.25 -1.92
N HIS A 80 6.89 -2.41 -2.17
CA HIS A 80 6.37 -2.88 -3.47
C HIS A 80 6.22 -1.76 -4.51
N ARG A 81 6.71 -0.56 -4.20
CA ARG A 81 6.70 0.58 -5.14
C ARG A 81 8.02 0.67 -5.89
N PRO A 82 8.02 1.18 -7.12
CA PRO A 82 9.26 1.45 -7.84
C PRO A 82 10.19 2.41 -7.05
N PRO A 83 11.50 2.24 -7.16
CA PRO A 83 12.21 1.19 -7.89
C PRO A 83 12.11 -0.17 -7.21
N PHE A 84 11.91 -1.24 -8.00
CA PHE A 84 11.79 -2.63 -7.49
C PHE A 84 13.16 -3.29 -7.25
N ASP A 85 14.17 -2.50 -6.96
CA ASP A 85 15.56 -2.93 -6.73
C ASP A 85 15.83 -3.37 -5.27
N GLY A 86 14.81 -3.35 -4.42
CA GLY A 86 14.92 -3.68 -3.01
C GLY A 86 15.56 -2.59 -2.14
N SER A 87 15.93 -1.44 -2.71
CA SER A 87 16.52 -0.32 -1.96
C SER A 87 15.48 0.48 -1.15
N SER A 88 14.25 0.52 -1.64
CA SER A 88 13.16 1.26 -1.01
C SER A 88 12.56 0.50 0.16
N ARG A 89 12.38 1.17 1.28
CA ARG A 89 11.76 0.61 2.50
C ARG A 89 10.42 1.28 2.79
N VAL A 90 9.55 0.54 3.46
CA VAL A 90 8.28 1.07 3.97
C VAL A 90 8.55 1.78 5.29
N THR A 91 7.82 2.84 5.58
CA THR A 91 7.85 3.47 6.92
C THR A 91 6.93 2.73 7.88
N GLY A 92 7.23 2.76 9.19
CA GLY A 92 6.38 2.14 10.21
C GLY A 92 4.93 2.64 10.16
N HIS A 93 4.73 3.93 9.90
CA HIS A 93 3.40 4.50 9.69
C HIS A 93 2.65 3.85 8.50
N ASN A 94 3.30 3.74 7.35
CA ASN A 94 2.67 3.15 6.18
C ASN A 94 2.39 1.66 6.37
N LEU A 95 3.28 0.95 7.08
CA LEU A 95 3.09 -0.46 7.40
C LEU A 95 1.90 -0.65 8.35
N PHE A 96 1.80 0.17 9.40
CA PHE A 96 0.65 0.16 10.30
C PHE A 96 -0.67 0.42 9.58
N VAL A 97 -0.73 1.45 8.72
CA VAL A 97 -1.93 1.77 7.95
C VAL A 97 -2.31 0.61 7.03
N SER A 98 -1.33 -0.04 6.39
CA SER A 98 -1.58 -1.22 5.55
C SER A 98 -2.13 -2.39 6.38
N ALA A 99 -1.53 -2.67 7.54
CA ALA A 99 -2.01 -3.68 8.48
C ALA A 99 -3.44 -3.38 8.95
N TYR A 100 -3.73 -2.12 9.31
CA TYR A 100 -5.05 -1.71 9.75
C TYR A 100 -6.12 -2.02 8.69
N HIS A 101 -5.85 -1.73 7.42
CA HIS A 101 -6.76 -2.08 6.33
C HIS A 101 -6.99 -3.58 6.22
N GLY A 102 -5.93 -4.40 6.34
CA GLY A 102 -6.04 -5.85 6.32
C GLY A 102 -6.89 -6.38 7.48
N PHE A 103 -6.62 -5.96 8.70
CA PHE A 103 -7.38 -6.38 9.88
C PHE A 103 -8.84 -5.91 9.84
N ALA A 104 -9.10 -4.69 9.34
CA ALA A 104 -10.46 -4.20 9.16
C ALA A 104 -11.26 -5.04 8.15
N GLN A 105 -10.64 -5.53 7.08
CA GLN A 105 -11.28 -6.47 6.13
C GLN A 105 -11.62 -7.82 6.77
N LEU A 106 -10.84 -8.25 7.77
CA LEU A 106 -11.11 -9.46 8.55
C LEU A 106 -12.12 -9.22 9.68
N GLY A 107 -12.69 -8.02 9.78
CA GLY A 107 -13.64 -7.66 10.84
C GLY A 107 -12.99 -7.43 12.21
N MET A 108 -11.67 -7.25 12.26
CA MET A 108 -10.94 -6.98 13.49
C MET A 108 -10.84 -5.47 13.72
N GLU A 109 -11.14 -5.03 14.93
CA GLU A 109 -11.09 -3.60 15.29
C GLU A 109 -9.69 -3.15 15.77
N ARG A 110 -8.85 -4.10 16.17
CA ARG A 110 -7.51 -3.83 16.70
C ARG A 110 -6.43 -4.38 15.77
N VAL A 111 -5.41 -3.57 15.54
CA VAL A 111 -4.15 -4.03 14.94
C VAL A 111 -3.24 -4.50 16.07
N PRO A 112 -2.73 -5.75 16.04
CA PRO A 112 -1.77 -6.23 17.01
C PRO A 112 -0.48 -5.39 17.00
N GLU A 113 0.23 -5.37 18.11
CA GLU A 113 1.55 -4.73 18.18
C GLU A 113 2.60 -5.59 17.46
N PRO A 114 3.71 -5.02 16.96
CA PRO A 114 4.73 -5.79 16.24
C PRO A 114 5.28 -6.99 17.04
N ARG A 115 5.40 -6.85 18.34
CA ARG A 115 5.84 -7.95 19.24
C ARG A 115 4.87 -9.12 19.28
N GLU A 116 3.58 -8.84 19.11
CA GLU A 116 2.55 -9.90 19.09
C GLU A 116 2.66 -10.76 17.82
N PHE A 117 3.30 -10.26 16.73
CA PHE A 117 3.54 -11.02 15.50
C PHE A 117 4.65 -12.06 15.66
N GLU A 118 5.59 -11.88 16.59
CA GLU A 118 6.65 -12.84 16.86
C GLU A 118 6.12 -14.11 17.54
N ASP A 119 4.96 -14.00 18.19
CA ASP A 119 4.30 -15.10 18.90
C ASP A 119 3.35 -15.91 18.01
N PHE A 120 3.21 -15.55 16.72
CA PHE A 120 2.39 -16.35 15.82
C PHE A 120 3.05 -17.70 15.54
N PRO A 121 2.29 -18.81 15.66
CA PRO A 121 2.82 -20.11 15.35
C PRO A 121 3.26 -20.18 13.90
N VAL A 122 4.43 -20.74 13.65
CA VAL A 122 4.91 -21.00 12.31
C VAL A 122 4.03 -22.09 11.69
N PHE A 123 3.30 -21.72 10.64
CA PHE A 123 2.49 -22.68 9.90
C PHE A 123 3.32 -23.26 8.76
N ASP A 124 3.54 -24.58 8.80
CA ASP A 124 4.08 -25.30 7.67
C ASP A 124 2.94 -25.84 6.81
N ALA A 125 2.79 -25.30 5.60
CA ALA A 125 1.82 -25.79 4.64
C ALA A 125 2.34 -27.07 3.97
N SER A 126 1.97 -28.24 4.49
CA SER A 126 2.45 -29.52 3.99
C SER A 126 1.84 -29.92 2.65
N SER A 127 0.66 -29.45 2.32
CA SER A 127 0.05 -29.65 1.00
C SER A 127 -1.09 -28.65 0.74
N ALA A 128 -1.20 -28.20 -0.50
CA ALA A 128 -2.34 -27.47 -1.01
C ALA A 128 -2.93 -28.23 -2.20
N SER A 129 -4.25 -28.42 -2.22
CA SER A 129 -4.97 -28.97 -3.36
C SER A 129 -6.13 -28.07 -3.75
N ALA A 130 -6.37 -27.96 -5.04
CA ALA A 130 -7.51 -27.25 -5.59
C ALA A 130 -8.32 -28.19 -6.47
N GLU A 131 -9.62 -28.28 -6.22
CA GLU A 131 -10.56 -29.06 -6.99
C GLU A 131 -11.60 -28.15 -7.62
N VAL A 132 -11.88 -28.33 -8.90
CA VAL A 132 -12.98 -27.66 -9.57
C VAL A 132 -14.23 -28.50 -9.36
N LEU A 133 -15.24 -27.90 -8.71
CA LEU A 133 -16.52 -28.51 -8.48
C LEU A 133 -17.48 -28.22 -9.65
N ASP A 134 -18.49 -29.09 -9.82
CA ASP A 134 -19.55 -28.86 -10.79
C ASP A 134 -20.21 -27.48 -10.54
N GLY A 135 -20.39 -26.72 -11.63
CA GLY A 135 -20.88 -25.33 -11.55
C GLY A 135 -19.79 -24.24 -11.51
N GLY A 136 -18.52 -24.61 -11.72
CA GLY A 136 -17.42 -23.63 -11.81
C GLY A 136 -16.94 -23.10 -10.47
N MET A 137 -17.37 -23.68 -9.36
CA MET A 137 -16.83 -23.38 -8.03
C MET A 137 -15.51 -24.11 -7.82
N MET A 138 -14.57 -23.44 -7.13
CA MET A 138 -13.28 -24.01 -6.77
C MET A 138 -13.23 -24.28 -5.27
N ARG A 139 -12.90 -25.51 -4.89
CA ARG A 139 -12.59 -25.87 -3.51
C ARG A 139 -11.08 -25.88 -3.32
N MET A 140 -10.58 -25.04 -2.42
CA MET A 140 -9.19 -25.08 -1.98
C MET A 140 -9.10 -25.79 -0.64
N SER A 141 -8.23 -26.77 -0.53
CA SER A 141 -7.93 -27.48 0.71
C SER A 141 -6.46 -27.28 1.06
N LEU A 142 -6.20 -26.76 2.26
CA LEU A 142 -4.86 -26.51 2.77
C LEU A 142 -4.66 -27.41 4.01
N ARG A 143 -3.61 -28.24 4.01
CA ARG A 143 -3.16 -28.95 5.21
C ARG A 143 -2.05 -28.14 5.86
N ILE A 144 -2.31 -27.75 7.10
CA ILE A 144 -1.37 -26.98 7.92
C ILE A 144 -0.88 -27.90 9.04
N LYS A 145 0.43 -28.00 9.21
CA LYS A 145 1.03 -28.54 10.44
C LYS A 145 1.29 -27.38 11.36
N LEU A 146 0.76 -27.45 12.56
CA LEU A 146 1.19 -26.59 13.67
C LEU A 146 2.57 -27.10 14.10
N GLY A 147 3.56 -26.24 14.08
CA GLY A 147 4.85 -26.54 14.70
C GLY A 147 4.65 -26.70 16.22
N ASP A 148 5.33 -27.69 16.79
CA ASP A 148 5.39 -27.90 18.23
C ASP A 148 6.13 -26.77 18.94
#